data_4de8b88c8f0e16197b3551f9113e65c7
#
_entry.id   4de8b88c8f0e16197b3551f9113e65c7
#
_cell.length_a   1.000
_cell.length_b   1.000
_cell.length_c   1.000
_cell.angle_alpha   90.00
_cell.angle_beta   90.00
_cell.angle_gamma   90.00
#
_symmetry.space_group_name_H-M   'P 1'
#
loop_
_entity.id
_entity.type
_entity.pdbx_description
1 polymer ?
#
loop_
_entity_poly.entity_id
_entity_poly.type
_entity_poly.pdbx_seq_one_letter_code
_entity_poly.pdbx_strand_id
1 'polypeptide(L)'
;MLMTKIIGLTGGIASGKSTVTKIIRESGFKVIDADQVVHKLQAKGGKLYQALLEWLGPEILDADGELDRPKLSQMIFADPDNMKTSARLQNSIIRQELACQRDQLKQTEEIFFMDIPLLIEEKYIKWFDEIWLVFVDKEKQLQRLMARNNYSREEAELRLSHQMPLTDKKSFASLIIDNNGDLITLKEQILDALQRL
;
A
#
# COMPACT_ATOMS: atom_id res chain seq x y z
N MET A 1 13.71 18.75 19.37
CA MET A 1 13.23 17.92 18.26
C MET A 1 11.97 17.25 18.75
N LEU A 2 10.82 17.52 18.15
CA LEU A 2 9.59 16.78 18.44
C LEU A 2 9.88 15.29 18.16
N MET A 3 9.61 14.44 19.14
CA MET A 3 9.67 12.98 18.91
C MET A 3 8.38 12.60 18.16
N THR A 4 8.45 12.58 16.83
CA THR A 4 7.31 12.24 15.99
C THR A 4 7.05 10.75 16.03
N LYS A 5 5.82 10.35 16.32
CA LYS A 5 5.36 8.95 16.26
C LYS A 5 4.85 8.63 14.86
N ILE A 6 5.41 7.58 14.26
CA ILE A 6 5.04 7.15 12.91
C ILE A 6 4.35 5.79 13.00
N ILE A 7 3.13 5.73 12.48
CA ILE A 7 2.32 4.50 12.51
C ILE A 7 2.19 3.95 11.10
N GLY A 8 2.64 2.72 10.91
CA GLY A 8 2.43 1.97 9.68
C GLY A 8 1.05 1.35 9.66
N LEU A 9 0.24 1.67 8.66
CA LEU A 9 -1.04 1.00 8.42
C LEU A 9 -0.86 -0.02 7.30
N THR A 10 -1.19 -1.27 7.57
CA THR A 10 -1.11 -2.35 6.59
C THR A 10 -2.36 -3.23 6.63
N GLY A 11 -2.46 -4.10 5.64
CA GLY A 11 -3.56 -5.04 5.50
C GLY A 11 -3.39 -5.83 4.21
N GLY A 12 -4.30 -6.73 3.93
CA GLY A 12 -4.33 -7.46 2.67
C GLY A 12 -5.31 -6.85 1.66
N ILE A 13 -5.25 -7.34 0.44
CA ILE A 13 -6.27 -7.04 -0.57
C ILE A 13 -7.66 -7.34 0.01
N ALA A 14 -8.64 -6.47 -0.22
CA ALA A 14 -10.02 -6.58 0.29
C ALA A 14 -10.16 -6.65 1.83
N SER A 15 -9.13 -6.31 2.62
CA SER A 15 -9.24 -6.24 4.09
C SER A 15 -10.09 -5.07 4.59
N GLY A 16 -10.34 -4.06 3.76
CA GLY A 16 -11.05 -2.83 4.14
C GLY A 16 -10.13 -1.72 4.64
N LYS A 17 -8.82 -1.81 4.40
CA LYS A 17 -7.82 -0.83 4.78
C LYS A 17 -8.17 0.60 4.35
N SER A 18 -8.72 0.80 3.16
CA SER A 18 -9.14 2.12 2.66
C SER A 18 -10.22 2.80 3.51
N THR A 19 -11.12 2.02 4.10
CA THR A 19 -12.12 2.54 5.05
C THR A 19 -11.44 3.04 6.33
N VAL A 20 -10.49 2.27 6.85
CA VAL A 20 -9.69 2.65 8.03
C VAL A 20 -8.89 3.92 7.74
N THR A 21 -8.19 3.98 6.60
CA THR A 21 -7.44 5.17 6.16
C THR A 21 -8.32 6.41 6.07
N LYS A 22 -9.55 6.26 5.55
CA LYS A 22 -10.52 7.35 5.47
C LYS A 22 -10.90 7.87 6.86
N ILE A 23 -11.22 6.98 7.80
CA ILE A 23 -11.59 7.36 9.19
C ILE A 23 -10.42 8.06 9.88
N ILE A 24 -9.18 7.58 9.73
CA ILE A 24 -7.99 8.21 10.29
C ILE A 24 -7.83 9.63 9.75
N ARG A 25 -7.99 9.85 8.44
CA ARG A 25 -7.94 11.19 7.82
C ARG A 25 -9.05 12.11 8.32
N GLU A 26 -10.28 11.60 8.44
CA GLU A 26 -11.44 12.35 8.97
C GLU A 26 -11.26 12.73 10.45
N SER A 27 -10.44 11.98 11.19
CA SER A 27 -10.05 12.27 12.58
C SER A 27 -8.90 13.30 12.68
N GLY A 28 -8.44 13.89 11.56
CA GLY A 28 -7.45 14.95 11.54
C GLY A 28 -6.00 14.52 11.34
N PHE A 29 -5.70 13.22 11.30
CA PHE A 29 -4.34 12.73 11.11
C PHE A 29 -3.90 12.77 9.64
N LYS A 30 -2.63 13.10 9.42
CA LYS A 30 -2.01 13.00 8.10
C LYS A 30 -1.73 11.53 7.76
N VAL A 31 -1.99 11.16 6.50
CA VAL A 31 -1.72 9.80 6.02
C VAL A 31 -1.00 9.87 4.67
N ILE A 32 0.23 9.37 4.63
CA ILE A 32 0.95 9.09 3.38
C ILE A 32 0.41 7.78 2.83
N ASP A 33 -0.14 7.82 1.64
CA ASP A 33 -0.73 6.67 0.95
C ASP A 33 0.22 6.20 -0.15
N ALA A 34 0.83 5.03 0.04
CA ALA A 34 1.84 4.52 -0.89
C ALA A 34 1.27 4.25 -2.29
N ASP A 35 0.01 3.80 -2.39
CA ASP A 35 -0.62 3.57 -3.71
C ASP A 35 -0.80 4.89 -4.46
N GLN A 36 -1.19 5.97 -3.77
CA GLN A 36 -1.28 7.30 -4.37
C GLN A 36 0.11 7.84 -4.77
N VAL A 37 1.14 7.59 -3.96
CA VAL A 37 2.52 7.97 -4.29
C VAL A 37 2.97 7.26 -5.56
N VAL A 38 2.77 5.95 -5.65
CA VAL A 38 3.10 5.17 -6.86
C VAL A 38 2.35 5.70 -8.09
N HIS A 39 1.05 5.98 -7.93
CA HIS A 39 0.25 6.54 -9.02
C HIS A 39 0.82 7.87 -9.55
N LYS A 40 1.21 8.78 -8.65
CA LYS A 40 1.84 10.07 -9.02
C LYS A 40 3.20 9.88 -9.69
N LEU A 41 4.00 8.93 -9.19
CA LEU A 41 5.31 8.63 -9.77
C LEU A 41 5.21 8.02 -11.18
N GLN A 42 4.14 7.30 -11.47
CA GLN A 42 3.85 6.69 -12.77
C GLN A 42 3.10 7.60 -13.74
N ALA A 43 2.54 8.72 -13.27
CA ALA A 43 1.89 9.69 -14.15
C ALA A 43 2.92 10.33 -15.09
N LYS A 44 2.47 10.82 -16.24
CA LYS A 44 3.31 11.51 -17.25
C LYS A 44 4.19 12.58 -16.62
N GLY A 45 5.49 12.47 -16.85
CA GLY A 45 6.51 13.35 -16.24
C GLY A 45 6.92 12.97 -14.80
N GLY A 46 6.32 11.97 -14.19
CA GLY A 46 6.72 11.46 -12.87
C GLY A 46 8.07 10.73 -12.91
N LYS A 47 8.75 10.65 -11.77
CA LYS A 47 10.10 10.03 -11.67
C LYS A 47 10.12 8.58 -12.17
N LEU A 48 9.10 7.80 -11.83
CA LEU A 48 9.04 6.41 -12.25
C LEU A 48 8.68 6.29 -13.74
N TYR A 49 7.79 7.15 -14.24
CA TYR A 49 7.49 7.26 -15.66
C TYR A 49 8.77 7.53 -16.47
N GLN A 50 9.57 8.51 -16.05
CA GLN A 50 10.82 8.86 -16.76
C GLN A 50 11.82 7.71 -16.72
N ALA A 51 12.03 7.08 -15.56
CA ALA A 51 12.96 5.97 -15.42
C ALA A 51 12.57 4.73 -16.24
N LEU A 52 11.27 4.45 -16.34
CA LEU A 52 10.75 3.36 -17.18
C LEU A 52 10.93 3.69 -18.68
N LEU A 53 10.68 4.94 -19.07
CA LEU A 53 10.85 5.41 -20.44
C LEU A 53 12.32 5.39 -20.88
N GLU A 54 13.25 5.80 -20.01
CA GLU A 54 14.69 5.72 -20.26
C GLU A 54 15.17 4.27 -20.42
N TRP A 55 14.60 3.34 -19.63
CA TRP A 55 15.00 1.94 -19.67
C TRP A 55 14.40 1.16 -20.83
N LEU A 56 13.10 1.32 -21.11
CA LEU A 56 12.35 0.48 -22.05
C LEU A 56 12.04 1.20 -23.39
N GLY A 57 12.27 2.51 -23.45
CA GLY A 57 11.97 3.30 -24.63
C GLY A 57 10.49 3.73 -24.76
N PRO A 58 10.16 4.49 -25.81
CA PRO A 58 8.83 5.07 -25.99
C PRO A 58 7.74 4.04 -26.32
N GLU A 59 8.11 2.81 -26.59
CA GLU A 59 7.18 1.72 -26.94
C GLU A 59 6.20 1.37 -25.80
N ILE A 60 6.56 1.74 -24.55
CA ILE A 60 5.71 1.56 -23.38
C ILE A 60 4.62 2.61 -23.22
N LEU A 61 4.50 3.55 -24.17
CA LEU A 61 3.51 4.62 -24.13
C LEU A 61 2.32 4.32 -25.05
N ASP A 62 1.16 4.82 -24.64
CA ASP A 62 -0.04 4.88 -25.46
C ASP A 62 -0.05 6.14 -26.37
N ALA A 63 -1.15 6.34 -27.10
CA ALA A 63 -1.31 7.48 -28.04
C ALA A 63 -1.31 8.85 -27.33
N ASP A 64 -1.68 8.91 -26.06
CA ASP A 64 -1.72 10.13 -25.24
C ASP A 64 -0.39 10.38 -24.51
N GLY A 65 0.56 9.47 -24.69
CA GLY A 65 1.88 9.52 -24.05
C GLY A 65 1.85 9.14 -22.56
N GLU A 66 0.83 8.42 -22.10
CA GLU A 66 0.76 7.80 -20.78
C GLU A 66 1.34 6.37 -20.85
N LEU A 67 1.64 5.78 -19.69
CA LEU A 67 2.12 4.40 -19.64
C LEU A 67 1.03 3.41 -20.09
N ASP A 68 1.28 2.71 -21.19
CA ASP A 68 0.49 1.55 -21.62
C ASP A 68 0.77 0.36 -20.68
N ARG A 69 -0.03 0.22 -19.64
CA ARG A 69 0.17 -0.80 -18.59
C ARG A 69 0.20 -2.24 -19.12
N PRO A 70 -0.65 -2.64 -20.08
CA PRO A 70 -0.56 -3.94 -20.75
C PRO A 70 0.78 -4.18 -21.45
N LYS A 71 1.25 -3.24 -22.27
CA LYS A 71 2.56 -3.35 -22.95
C LYS A 71 3.71 -3.38 -21.98
N LEU A 72 3.71 -2.46 -20.99
CA LEU A 72 4.73 -2.42 -19.95
C LEU A 72 4.82 -3.75 -19.20
N SER A 73 3.67 -4.31 -18.83
CA SER A 73 3.58 -5.61 -18.19
C SER A 73 4.15 -6.72 -19.07
N GLN A 74 3.77 -6.75 -20.35
CA GLN A 74 4.26 -7.73 -21.31
C GLN A 74 5.78 -7.67 -21.46
N MET A 75 6.37 -6.48 -21.60
CA MET A 75 7.82 -6.29 -21.74
C MET A 75 8.58 -6.69 -20.45
N ILE A 76 8.03 -6.38 -19.29
CA ILE A 76 8.65 -6.75 -18.00
C ILE A 76 8.61 -8.28 -17.81
N PHE A 77 7.48 -8.92 -18.08
CA PHE A 77 7.31 -10.37 -17.85
C PHE A 77 7.90 -11.26 -18.96
N ALA A 78 8.30 -10.68 -20.11
CA ALA A 78 8.92 -11.43 -21.19
C ALA A 78 10.29 -12.01 -20.82
N ASP A 79 11.00 -11.43 -19.84
CA ASP A 79 12.36 -11.81 -19.44
C ASP A 79 12.52 -11.72 -17.92
N PRO A 80 13.03 -12.77 -17.25
CA PRO A 80 13.32 -12.75 -15.82
C PRO A 80 14.28 -11.63 -15.38
N ASP A 81 15.22 -11.20 -16.23
CA ASP A 81 16.13 -10.11 -15.91
C ASP A 81 15.44 -8.76 -16.00
N ASN A 82 14.47 -8.59 -16.90
CA ASN A 82 13.58 -7.43 -16.94
C ASN A 82 12.74 -7.36 -15.66
N MET A 83 12.21 -8.48 -15.18
CA MET A 83 11.48 -8.51 -13.91
C MET A 83 12.34 -8.03 -12.74
N LYS A 84 13.58 -8.50 -12.62
CA LYS A 84 14.52 -8.07 -11.56
C LYS A 84 14.87 -6.59 -11.68
N THR A 85 15.14 -6.12 -12.89
CA THR A 85 15.49 -4.72 -13.16
C THR A 85 14.31 -3.80 -12.83
N SER A 86 13.11 -4.16 -13.27
CA SER A 86 11.87 -3.45 -12.96
C SER A 86 11.64 -3.36 -11.45
N ALA A 87 11.72 -4.48 -10.74
CA ALA A 87 11.54 -4.50 -9.29
C ALA A 87 12.56 -3.61 -8.58
N ARG A 88 13.85 -3.69 -8.95
CA ARG A 88 14.90 -2.86 -8.36
C ARG A 88 14.68 -1.37 -8.62
N LEU A 89 14.33 -0.99 -9.85
CA LEU A 89 14.10 0.38 -10.26
C LEU A 89 12.90 0.97 -9.52
N GLN A 90 11.78 0.27 -9.55
CA GLN A 90 10.53 0.72 -8.93
C GLN A 90 10.69 0.83 -7.41
N ASN A 91 11.21 -0.21 -6.76
CA ASN A 91 11.38 -0.21 -5.31
C ASN A 91 12.33 0.92 -4.84
N SER A 92 13.40 1.20 -5.59
CA SER A 92 14.32 2.29 -5.25
C SER A 92 13.62 3.65 -5.29
N ILE A 93 12.92 3.96 -6.39
CA ILE A 93 12.26 5.26 -6.60
C ILE A 93 11.11 5.45 -5.60
N ILE A 94 10.27 4.43 -5.43
CA ILE A 94 9.13 4.48 -4.51
C ILE A 94 9.62 4.68 -3.07
N ARG A 95 10.64 3.92 -2.66
CA ARG A 95 11.20 4.00 -1.31
C ARG A 95 11.81 5.37 -1.01
N GLN A 96 12.52 5.96 -1.98
CA GLN A 96 13.06 7.31 -1.84
C GLN A 96 11.96 8.37 -1.71
N GLU A 97 10.91 8.28 -2.50
CA GLU A 97 9.79 9.22 -2.43
C GLU A 97 9.02 9.11 -1.10
N LEU A 98 8.72 7.88 -0.67
CA LEU A 98 8.08 7.63 0.62
C LEU A 98 8.96 8.14 1.79
N ALA A 99 10.28 7.94 1.72
CA ALA A 99 11.21 8.47 2.72
C ALA A 99 11.22 10.00 2.74
N CYS A 100 11.21 10.64 1.59
CA CYS A 100 11.16 12.10 1.48
C CYS A 100 9.89 12.66 2.13
N GLN A 101 8.71 12.12 1.81
CA GLN A 101 7.44 12.56 2.39
C GLN A 101 7.36 12.28 3.89
N ARG A 102 7.85 11.12 4.35
CA ARG A 102 7.98 10.79 5.76
C ARG A 102 8.81 11.83 6.50
N ASP A 103 9.99 12.16 5.97
CA ASP A 103 10.93 13.07 6.63
C ASP A 103 10.43 14.52 6.62
N GLN A 104 9.60 14.91 5.64
CA GLN A 104 8.88 16.18 5.65
C GLN A 104 7.83 16.23 6.77
N LEU A 105 6.98 15.20 6.90
CA LEU A 105 5.96 15.16 7.95
C LEU A 105 6.55 15.07 9.36
N LYS A 106 7.71 14.46 9.53
CA LYS A 106 8.45 14.48 10.81
C LYS A 106 8.76 15.87 11.35
N GLN A 107 8.76 16.88 10.50
CA GLN A 107 9.08 18.24 10.91
C GLN A 107 7.84 19.04 11.34
N THR A 108 6.65 18.58 10.93
CA THR A 108 5.39 19.32 11.12
C THR A 108 4.36 18.59 11.97
N GLU A 109 4.43 17.26 12.03
CA GLU A 109 3.42 16.45 12.70
C GLU A 109 4.01 15.73 13.91
N GLU A 110 3.28 15.71 15.01
CA GLU A 110 3.63 14.90 16.19
C GLU A 110 3.34 13.42 15.95
N ILE A 111 2.25 13.13 15.22
CA ILE A 111 1.80 11.79 14.86
C ILE A 111 1.30 11.80 13.42
N PHE A 112 1.72 10.83 12.63
CA PHE A 112 1.15 10.60 11.29
C PHE A 112 1.21 9.12 10.91
N PHE A 113 0.45 8.78 9.90
CA PHE A 113 0.32 7.42 9.38
C PHE A 113 0.97 7.29 8.00
N MET A 114 1.45 6.08 7.71
CA MET A 114 1.82 5.67 6.36
C MET A 114 1.05 4.41 6.00
N ASP A 115 0.18 4.52 5.01
CA ASP A 115 -0.62 3.42 4.48
C ASP A 115 0.17 2.69 3.40
N ILE A 116 0.74 1.53 3.75
CA ILE A 116 1.58 0.71 2.86
C ILE A 116 1.05 -0.73 2.85
N PRO A 117 0.41 -1.19 1.77
CA PRO A 117 -0.17 -2.54 1.68
C PRO A 117 0.84 -3.67 1.92
N LEU A 118 2.03 -3.55 1.33
CA LEU A 118 3.12 -4.55 1.41
C LEU A 118 4.21 -4.13 2.40
N LEU A 119 3.83 -3.49 3.52
CA LEU A 119 4.74 -2.94 4.52
C LEU A 119 5.77 -3.97 5.03
N ILE A 120 5.29 -5.17 5.29
CA ILE A 120 6.10 -6.26 5.86
C ILE A 120 6.94 -6.92 4.76
N GLU A 121 6.31 -7.26 3.65
CA GLU A 121 6.93 -7.91 2.49
C GLU A 121 8.08 -7.08 1.92
N GLU A 122 7.88 -5.77 1.82
CA GLU A 122 8.87 -4.80 1.30
C GLU A 122 9.81 -4.25 2.39
N LYS A 123 9.79 -4.86 3.58
CA LYS A 123 10.72 -4.59 4.68
C LYS A 123 10.72 -3.12 5.17
N TYR A 124 9.56 -2.52 5.29
CA TYR A 124 9.40 -1.16 5.84
C TYR A 124 9.28 -1.13 7.37
N ILE A 125 9.21 -2.28 8.05
CA ILE A 125 8.93 -2.42 9.51
C ILE A 125 9.73 -1.40 10.35
N LYS A 126 11.04 -1.25 10.06
CA LYS A 126 11.93 -0.36 10.83
C LYS A 126 11.64 1.14 10.70
N TRP A 127 10.66 1.53 9.86
CA TRP A 127 10.28 2.92 9.69
C TRP A 127 9.24 3.38 10.72
N PHE A 128 8.65 2.46 11.46
CA PHE A 128 7.47 2.66 12.27
C PHE A 128 7.73 2.39 13.74
N ASP A 129 7.12 3.23 14.59
CA ASP A 129 7.07 3.04 16.03
C ASP A 129 5.99 2.01 16.39
N GLU A 130 4.89 2.01 15.62
CA GLU A 130 3.80 1.03 15.71
C GLU A 130 3.35 0.58 14.31
N ILE A 131 2.84 -0.63 14.23
CA ILE A 131 2.20 -1.17 13.02
C ILE A 131 0.77 -1.55 13.35
N TRP A 132 -0.17 -0.96 12.64
CA TRP A 132 -1.58 -1.27 12.72
C TRP A 132 -1.98 -2.17 11.54
N LEU A 133 -2.53 -3.33 11.86
CA LEU A 133 -2.98 -4.32 10.87
C LEU A 133 -4.51 -4.30 10.77
N VAL A 134 -5.03 -4.02 9.59
CA VAL A 134 -6.45 -4.24 9.28
C VAL A 134 -6.64 -5.70 8.92
N PHE A 135 -7.30 -6.42 9.83
CA PHE A 135 -7.50 -7.86 9.74
C PHE A 135 -8.93 -8.20 9.33
N VAL A 136 -9.07 -9.22 8.54
CA VAL A 136 -10.33 -9.90 8.20
C VAL A 136 -10.04 -11.37 7.94
N ASP A 137 -11.00 -12.25 8.23
CA ASP A 137 -10.87 -13.67 7.96
C ASP A 137 -10.76 -13.96 6.47
N LYS A 138 -9.96 -14.97 6.11
CA LYS A 138 -9.65 -15.33 4.73
C LYS A 138 -10.91 -15.53 3.88
N GLU A 139 -11.92 -16.22 4.39
CA GLU A 139 -13.13 -16.47 3.63
C GLU A 139 -13.91 -15.18 3.34
N LYS A 140 -14.00 -14.28 4.32
CA LYS A 140 -14.61 -12.95 4.13
C LYS A 140 -13.80 -12.08 3.17
N GLN A 141 -12.47 -12.18 3.22
CA GLN A 141 -11.57 -11.51 2.29
C GLN A 141 -11.81 -11.98 0.85
N LEU A 142 -11.93 -13.31 0.63
CA LEU A 142 -12.26 -13.90 -0.66
C LEU A 142 -13.62 -13.42 -1.17
N GLN A 143 -14.67 -13.50 -0.34
CA GLN A 143 -16.01 -13.05 -0.71
C GLN A 143 -16.02 -11.57 -1.15
N ARG A 144 -15.35 -10.71 -0.39
CA ARG A 144 -15.24 -9.27 -0.72
C ARG A 144 -14.49 -9.05 -2.04
N LEU A 145 -13.41 -9.79 -2.27
CA LEU A 145 -12.59 -9.67 -3.48
C LEU A 145 -13.36 -10.15 -4.72
N MET A 146 -14.02 -11.30 -4.62
CA MET A 146 -14.90 -11.85 -5.67
C MET A 146 -16.01 -10.86 -6.02
N ALA A 147 -16.75 -10.35 -5.02
CA ALA A 147 -17.85 -9.41 -5.23
C ALA A 147 -17.41 -8.09 -5.86
N ARG A 148 -16.24 -7.56 -5.43
CA ARG A 148 -15.73 -6.27 -5.91
C ARG A 148 -15.25 -6.32 -7.35
N ASN A 149 -14.62 -7.42 -7.75
CA ASN A 149 -13.89 -7.53 -9.02
C ASN A 149 -14.53 -8.52 -10.00
N ASN A 150 -15.64 -9.17 -9.61
CA ASN A 150 -16.28 -10.24 -10.37
C ASN A 150 -15.34 -11.40 -10.71
N TYR A 151 -14.45 -11.75 -9.76
CA TYR A 151 -13.52 -12.86 -9.91
C TYR A 151 -14.16 -14.19 -9.56
N SER A 152 -13.68 -15.28 -10.19
CA SER A 152 -13.90 -16.63 -9.69
C SER A 152 -13.18 -16.83 -8.34
N ARG A 153 -13.49 -17.93 -7.64
CA ARG A 153 -12.79 -18.25 -6.39
C ARG A 153 -11.31 -18.51 -6.62
N GLU A 154 -10.97 -19.22 -7.69
CA GLU A 154 -9.60 -19.53 -8.07
C GLU A 154 -8.79 -18.27 -8.38
N GLU A 155 -9.38 -17.33 -9.12
CA GLU A 155 -8.74 -16.05 -9.42
C GLU A 155 -8.52 -15.22 -8.15
N ALA A 156 -9.50 -15.19 -7.24
CA ALA A 156 -9.39 -14.48 -5.98
C ALA A 156 -8.30 -15.12 -5.07
N GLU A 157 -8.26 -16.45 -4.97
CA GLU A 157 -7.23 -17.18 -4.21
C GLU A 157 -5.84 -16.95 -4.79
N LEU A 158 -5.69 -16.94 -6.11
CA LEU A 158 -4.42 -16.62 -6.77
C LEU A 158 -3.97 -15.19 -6.44
N ARG A 159 -4.88 -14.21 -6.42
CA ARG A 159 -4.53 -12.83 -6.03
C ARG A 159 -4.09 -12.72 -4.56
N LEU A 160 -4.75 -13.47 -3.67
CA LEU A 160 -4.38 -13.50 -2.26
C LEU A 160 -3.01 -14.17 -2.03
N SER A 161 -2.68 -15.20 -2.82
CA SER A 161 -1.41 -15.92 -2.67
C SER A 161 -0.16 -15.08 -2.98
N HIS A 162 -0.33 -13.94 -3.67
CA HIS A 162 0.77 -13.00 -3.93
C HIS A 162 1.11 -12.08 -2.74
N GLN A 163 0.36 -12.17 -1.64
CA GLN A 163 0.61 -11.41 -0.42
C GLN A 163 0.78 -12.37 0.76
N MET A 164 1.53 -11.91 1.77
CA MET A 164 1.61 -12.63 3.04
C MET A 164 0.21 -12.78 3.65
N PRO A 165 -0.19 -13.96 4.14
CA PRO A 165 -1.47 -14.16 4.81
C PRO A 165 -1.66 -13.18 5.97
N LEU A 166 -2.88 -12.65 6.15
CA LEU A 166 -3.17 -11.72 7.24
C LEU A 166 -2.92 -12.33 8.62
N THR A 167 -3.08 -13.63 8.77
CA THR A 167 -2.74 -14.38 9.99
C THR A 167 -1.27 -14.26 10.36
N ASP A 168 -0.39 -14.32 9.37
CA ASP A 168 1.06 -14.26 9.56
C ASP A 168 1.52 -12.83 9.84
N LYS A 169 0.83 -11.83 9.24
CA LYS A 169 1.07 -10.41 9.53
C LYS A 169 0.77 -10.02 10.98
N LYS A 170 -0.07 -10.77 11.70
CA LYS A 170 -0.40 -10.49 13.11
C LYS A 170 0.83 -10.42 14.02
N SER A 171 1.84 -11.22 13.74
CA SER A 171 3.08 -11.26 14.54
C SER A 171 3.91 -9.96 14.46
N PHE A 172 3.67 -9.13 13.46
CA PHE A 172 4.35 -7.85 13.25
C PHE A 172 3.53 -6.64 13.73
N ALA A 173 2.26 -6.85 14.08
CA ALA A 173 1.35 -5.77 14.42
C ALA A 173 1.41 -5.42 15.92
N SER A 174 1.49 -4.12 16.22
CA SER A 174 1.28 -3.57 17.56
C SER A 174 -0.21 -3.48 17.90
N LEU A 175 -1.05 -3.26 16.89
CA LEU A 175 -2.50 -3.19 17.01
C LEU A 175 -3.16 -3.94 15.84
N ILE A 176 -4.19 -4.72 16.17
CA ILE A 176 -5.04 -5.39 15.18
C ILE A 176 -6.40 -4.70 15.17
N ILE A 177 -6.80 -4.16 14.02
CA ILE A 177 -8.13 -3.60 13.77
C ILE A 177 -8.94 -4.70 13.09
N ASP A 178 -9.88 -5.28 13.83
CA ASP A 178 -10.73 -6.37 13.33
C ASP A 178 -11.87 -5.82 12.45
N ASN A 179 -11.84 -6.16 11.17
CA ASN A 179 -12.86 -5.78 10.19
C ASN A 179 -13.77 -6.96 9.79
N ASN A 180 -13.99 -7.89 10.70
CA ASN A 180 -14.99 -8.96 10.52
C ASN A 180 -16.40 -8.51 10.86
N GLY A 181 -16.58 -7.48 11.66
CA GLY A 181 -17.86 -6.92 12.06
C GLY A 181 -18.46 -5.94 11.06
N ASP A 182 -19.34 -5.10 11.56
CA ASP A 182 -19.95 -3.99 10.82
C ASP A 182 -19.10 -2.71 10.85
N LEU A 183 -19.55 -1.70 10.12
CA LEU A 183 -18.86 -0.43 10.01
C LEU A 183 -18.87 0.38 11.33
N ILE A 184 -19.91 0.22 12.15
CA ILE A 184 -20.03 0.94 13.43
C ILE A 184 -18.94 0.44 14.38
N THR A 185 -18.88 -0.86 14.59
CA THR A 185 -17.86 -1.51 15.42
C THR A 185 -16.45 -1.21 14.92
N LEU A 186 -16.24 -1.23 13.60
CA LEU A 186 -14.94 -0.87 13.02
C LEU A 186 -14.56 0.57 13.37
N LYS A 187 -15.52 1.52 13.22
CA LYS A 187 -15.29 2.94 13.52
C LYS A 187 -14.96 3.16 14.99
N GLU A 188 -15.69 2.52 15.89
CA GLU A 188 -15.43 2.58 17.34
C GLU A 188 -14.04 2.09 17.69
N GLN A 189 -13.61 0.93 17.17
CA GLN A 189 -12.26 0.41 17.37
C GLN A 189 -11.17 1.41 16.93
N ILE A 190 -11.37 2.05 15.77
CA ILE A 190 -10.40 3.02 15.24
C ILE A 190 -10.35 4.27 16.12
N LEU A 191 -11.51 4.83 16.48
CA LEU A 191 -11.57 6.04 17.31
C LEU A 191 -10.97 5.79 18.69
N ASP A 192 -11.26 4.67 19.32
CA ASP A 192 -10.64 4.26 20.60
C ASP A 192 -9.12 4.13 20.50
N ALA A 193 -8.64 3.56 19.39
CA ALA A 193 -7.20 3.44 19.15
C ALA A 193 -6.53 4.81 18.95
N LEU A 194 -7.17 5.72 18.21
CA LEU A 194 -6.67 7.08 17.98
C LEU A 194 -6.64 7.94 19.24
N GLN A 195 -7.58 7.73 20.18
CA GLN A 195 -7.60 8.44 21.47
C GLN A 195 -6.46 8.05 22.42
N ARG A 196 -5.80 6.92 22.16
CA ARG A 196 -4.68 6.41 22.99
C ARG A 196 -3.31 6.84 22.48
N LEU A 197 -3.26 7.54 21.36
CA LEU A 197 -2.02 8.02 20.76
C LEU A 197 -1.52 9.28 21.44
#